data_aeed983c4ac7a717a181677a63e32941
#
_entry.id   aeed983c4ac7a717a181677a63e32941
#
_cell.length_a   1.000
_cell.length_b   1.000
_cell.length_c   1.000
_cell.angle_alpha   90.00
_cell.angle_beta   90.00
_cell.angle_gamma   90.00
#
_symmetry.space_group_name_H-M   'P 1'
#
loop_
_entity.id
_entity.type
_entity.pdbx_description
1 polymer ?
#
loop_
_entity_poly.entity_id
_entity_poly.type
_entity_poly.pdbx_seq_one_letter_code
_entity_poly.pdbx_strand_id
1 'polypeptide(L)'
;HWDHINGFPFFSPAFQPDCEFRIMAGHLFDMEESLHDIMSGQMNQPTFPVPIEAMQSKLTFEDFVAGDSFTLGKDIKVTTTLLNHPDNATGYRIDYGGKSFCYVTDTEHVPDKPDENILHLIDGADVVVYDCTYTDREFPAKVGWGHSTWQEGVRLCQRANAKRLVIFHHDPDHEDPFMELLEAEARMVWDGALMGRENMRLTLA
;
A
#
# COMPACT_ATOMS: atom_id res chain seq x y z
N HIS A 1 -8.67 -3.27 2.01
CA HIS A 1 -9.19 -4.61 1.78
C HIS A 1 -8.80 -5.51 2.96
N TRP A 2 -9.41 -6.71 3.08
CA TRP A 2 -9.27 -7.56 4.26
C TRP A 2 -7.83 -8.01 4.54
N ASP A 3 -7.07 -8.33 3.52
CA ASP A 3 -5.67 -8.75 3.61
C ASP A 3 -4.74 -7.64 4.16
N HIS A 4 -5.15 -6.37 4.07
CA HIS A 4 -4.42 -5.24 4.65
C HIS A 4 -4.84 -4.91 6.10
N ILE A 5 -5.97 -5.42 6.58
CA ILE A 5 -6.50 -5.13 7.92
C ILE A 5 -6.64 -6.35 8.83
N ASN A 6 -6.43 -7.57 8.31
CA ASN A 6 -6.62 -8.81 9.06
C ASN A 6 -5.68 -8.96 10.28
N GLY A 7 -4.61 -8.21 10.34
CA GLY A 7 -3.72 -8.12 11.51
C GLY A 7 -4.21 -7.18 12.61
N PHE A 8 -5.18 -6.31 12.33
CA PHE A 8 -5.65 -5.30 13.27
C PHE A 8 -6.21 -5.90 14.59
N PRO A 9 -7.00 -7.00 14.58
CA PRO A 9 -7.48 -7.63 15.81
C PRO A 9 -6.36 -8.09 16.77
N PHE A 10 -5.15 -8.26 16.25
CA PHE A 10 -3.95 -8.69 17.01
C PHE A 10 -2.97 -7.53 17.28
N PHE A 11 -3.35 -6.30 16.97
CA PHE A 11 -2.53 -5.13 17.21
C PHE A 11 -2.49 -4.81 18.71
N SER A 12 -1.58 -5.45 19.43
CA SER A 12 -1.49 -5.39 20.91
C SER A 12 -1.41 -3.97 21.48
N PRO A 13 -0.82 -2.94 20.84
CA PRO A 13 -0.87 -1.58 21.37
C PRO A 13 -2.28 -1.01 21.49
N ALA A 14 -3.25 -1.47 20.69
CA ALA A 14 -4.64 -1.02 20.79
C ALA A 14 -5.34 -1.47 22.09
N PHE A 15 -4.79 -2.47 22.78
CA PHE A 15 -5.29 -2.93 24.08
C PHE A 15 -4.63 -2.20 25.27
N GLN A 16 -3.76 -1.22 25.02
CA GLN A 16 -3.10 -0.43 26.07
C GLN A 16 -3.90 0.85 26.34
N PRO A 17 -4.33 1.13 27.59
CA PRO A 17 -5.21 2.28 27.88
C PRO A 17 -4.53 3.63 27.68
N ASP A 18 -3.20 3.68 27.74
CA ASP A 18 -2.42 4.93 27.59
C ASP A 18 -2.06 5.24 26.12
N CYS A 19 -2.52 4.43 25.19
CA CYS A 19 -2.27 4.63 23.76
C CYS A 19 -3.45 5.37 23.08
N GLU A 20 -3.13 6.12 22.04
CA GLU A 20 -4.11 6.76 21.17
C GLU A 20 -3.75 6.47 19.70
N PHE A 21 -4.73 6.05 18.91
CA PHE A 21 -4.56 5.76 17.49
C PHE A 21 -5.65 6.45 16.69
N ARG A 22 -5.23 7.01 15.55
CA ARG A 22 -6.12 7.52 14.52
C ARG A 22 -6.02 6.62 13.30
N ILE A 23 -7.13 6.03 12.93
CA ILE A 23 -7.26 5.12 11.79
C ILE A 23 -7.97 5.92 10.70
N MET A 24 -7.40 5.92 9.50
CA MET A 24 -7.88 6.77 8.41
C MET A 24 -8.02 5.97 7.12
N ALA A 25 -9.04 6.26 6.31
CA ALA A 25 -9.22 5.68 4.98
C ALA A 25 -9.62 6.75 3.97
N GLY A 26 -9.12 6.65 2.72
CA GLY A 26 -9.30 7.66 1.68
C GLY A 26 -10.14 7.23 0.49
N HIS A 27 -10.74 6.03 0.51
CA HIS A 27 -11.46 5.47 -0.63
C HIS A 27 -12.88 4.96 -0.29
N LEU A 28 -13.39 5.30 0.90
CA LEU A 28 -14.71 4.84 1.38
C LEU A 28 -15.85 5.84 1.08
N PHE A 29 -15.58 6.92 0.37
CA PHE A 29 -16.50 8.05 0.16
C PHE A 29 -17.81 7.68 -0.56
N ASP A 30 -17.86 6.54 -1.26
CA ASP A 30 -19.06 6.03 -1.94
C ASP A 30 -19.74 4.88 -1.19
N MET A 31 -19.22 4.50 0.00
CA MET A 31 -19.74 3.39 0.79
C MET A 31 -20.76 3.86 1.83
N GLU A 32 -21.75 3.03 2.12
CA GLU A 32 -22.71 3.29 3.21
C GLU A 32 -22.08 3.00 4.58
N GLU A 33 -21.16 2.02 4.66
CA GLU A 33 -20.46 1.63 5.87
C GLU A 33 -19.34 2.62 6.19
N SER A 34 -19.25 3.02 7.47
CA SER A 34 -18.13 3.81 7.96
C SER A 34 -16.86 2.97 8.12
N LEU A 35 -15.71 3.64 8.17
CA LEU A 35 -14.43 2.96 8.49
C LEU A 35 -14.52 2.19 9.82
N HIS A 36 -15.23 2.72 10.82
CA HIS A 36 -15.46 2.02 12.08
C HIS A 36 -16.25 0.71 11.87
N ASP A 37 -17.30 0.74 11.05
CA ASP A 37 -18.14 -0.44 10.79
C ASP A 37 -17.34 -1.54 10.07
N ILE A 38 -16.52 -1.17 9.11
CA ILE A 38 -15.63 -2.09 8.40
C ILE A 38 -14.61 -2.71 9.35
N MET A 39 -13.95 -1.89 10.19
CA MET A 39 -12.93 -2.37 11.12
C MET A 39 -13.53 -3.23 12.24
N SER A 40 -14.70 -2.87 12.76
CA SER A 40 -15.41 -3.65 13.77
C SER A 40 -16.03 -4.93 13.20
N GLY A 41 -16.47 -4.91 11.94
CA GLY A 41 -17.10 -6.03 11.26
C GLY A 41 -16.24 -7.29 11.26
N GLN A 42 -14.92 -7.15 11.11
CA GLN A 42 -14.00 -8.30 11.19
C GLN A 42 -13.81 -8.85 12.62
N MET A 43 -14.20 -8.08 13.64
CA MET A 43 -14.04 -8.42 15.05
C MET A 43 -15.36 -8.87 15.71
N ASN A 44 -16.26 -9.46 14.93
CA ASN A 44 -17.55 -9.94 15.40
C ASN A 44 -17.65 -11.47 15.36
N GLN A 45 -18.41 -12.02 16.33
CA GLN A 45 -18.74 -13.46 16.29
C GLN A 45 -19.55 -13.79 15.03
N PRO A 46 -19.39 -14.99 14.45
CA PRO A 46 -18.55 -16.10 14.90
C PRO A 46 -17.09 -16.04 14.42
N THR A 47 -16.71 -15.05 13.61
CA THR A 47 -15.40 -15.00 12.94
C THR A 47 -14.28 -14.60 13.90
N PHE A 48 -14.55 -13.72 14.87
CA PHE A 48 -13.62 -13.31 15.88
C PHE A 48 -14.30 -13.12 17.24
N PRO A 49 -13.73 -13.67 18.35
CA PRO A 49 -14.43 -13.70 19.64
C PRO A 49 -14.30 -12.41 20.46
N VAL A 50 -13.37 -11.53 20.12
CA VAL A 50 -13.06 -10.30 20.87
C VAL A 50 -13.53 -9.09 20.06
N PRO A 51 -14.56 -8.36 20.51
CA PRO A 51 -15.06 -7.20 19.80
C PRO A 51 -14.10 -6.00 19.91
N ILE A 52 -14.23 -5.03 19.00
CA ILE A 52 -13.34 -3.86 18.94
C ILE A 52 -13.39 -3.01 20.21
N GLU A 53 -14.53 -3.02 20.93
CA GLU A 53 -14.72 -2.32 22.21
C GLU A 53 -13.87 -2.89 23.35
N ALA A 54 -13.27 -4.06 23.17
CA ALA A 54 -12.30 -4.62 24.13
C ALA A 54 -10.93 -3.93 24.03
N MET A 55 -10.66 -3.18 22.97
CA MET A 55 -9.47 -2.36 22.83
C MET A 55 -9.58 -1.16 23.79
N GLN A 56 -8.59 -1.00 24.66
CA GLN A 56 -8.61 -0.01 25.74
C GLN A 56 -8.01 1.34 25.34
N SER A 57 -7.27 1.38 24.23
CA SER A 57 -6.73 2.62 23.70
C SER A 57 -7.84 3.55 23.19
N LYS A 58 -7.54 4.83 23.07
CA LYS A 58 -8.42 5.76 22.40
C LYS A 58 -8.28 5.57 20.90
N LEU A 59 -9.31 5.00 20.25
CA LEU A 59 -9.41 4.85 18.81
C LEU A 59 -10.28 5.96 18.23
N THR A 60 -9.79 6.61 17.16
CA THR A 60 -10.57 7.52 16.32
C THR A 60 -10.53 7.01 14.88
N PHE A 61 -11.68 7.06 14.20
CA PHE A 61 -11.85 6.64 12.82
C PHE A 61 -12.23 7.85 11.99
N GLU A 62 -11.49 8.10 10.92
CA GLU A 62 -11.66 9.29 10.08
C GLU A 62 -11.61 8.92 8.61
N ASP A 63 -12.60 9.36 7.85
CA ASP A 63 -12.57 9.25 6.39
C ASP A 63 -12.04 10.55 5.79
N PHE A 64 -11.28 10.43 4.71
CA PHE A 64 -10.82 11.54 3.87
C PHE A 64 -11.04 11.18 2.39
N VAL A 65 -10.80 12.10 1.49
CA VAL A 65 -10.91 11.82 0.06
C VAL A 65 -9.52 11.58 -0.53
N ALA A 66 -9.31 10.45 -1.21
CA ALA A 66 -8.05 10.19 -1.91
C ALA A 66 -7.77 11.31 -2.93
N GLY A 67 -6.57 11.88 -2.88
CA GLY A 67 -6.20 13.14 -3.53
C GLY A 67 -5.92 14.27 -2.53
N ASP A 68 -6.42 14.15 -1.30
CA ASP A 68 -6.11 15.10 -0.23
C ASP A 68 -4.66 15.00 0.24
N SER A 69 -4.18 16.09 0.84
CA SER A 69 -2.89 16.15 1.52
C SER A 69 -3.09 16.68 2.93
N PHE A 70 -2.39 16.08 3.90
CA PHE A 70 -2.45 16.50 5.30
C PHE A 70 -1.09 16.35 5.98
N THR A 71 -0.97 16.90 7.18
CA THR A 71 0.27 16.84 7.96
C THR A 71 0.04 16.04 9.25
N LEU A 72 0.90 15.06 9.49
CA LEU A 72 0.96 14.34 10.75
C LEU A 72 2.03 14.95 11.66
N GLY A 73 1.65 15.22 12.91
CA GLY A 73 2.52 15.91 13.83
C GLY A 73 2.88 17.31 13.34
N LYS A 74 4.18 17.64 13.32
CA LYS A 74 4.66 18.98 12.90
C LYS A 74 5.19 19.00 11.47
N ASP A 75 5.82 17.91 11.03
CA ASP A 75 6.72 17.95 9.86
C ASP A 75 6.51 16.79 8.88
N ILE A 76 5.62 15.83 9.14
CA ILE A 76 5.36 14.72 8.25
C ILE A 76 4.22 15.10 7.31
N LYS A 77 4.54 15.39 6.06
CA LYS A 77 3.53 15.63 5.03
C LYS A 77 3.10 14.30 4.41
N VAL A 78 1.79 14.10 4.33
CA VAL A 78 1.19 12.97 3.61
C VAL A 78 0.42 13.53 2.42
N THR A 79 0.70 12.99 1.23
CA THR A 79 -0.05 13.25 0.00
C THR A 79 -0.66 11.93 -0.46
N THR A 80 -1.91 11.95 -0.86
CA THR A 80 -2.62 10.74 -1.26
C THR A 80 -3.12 10.83 -2.70
N THR A 81 -3.43 9.68 -3.29
CA THR A 81 -4.09 9.59 -4.59
C THR A 81 -4.99 8.36 -4.65
N LEU A 82 -6.04 8.44 -5.46
CA LEU A 82 -6.87 7.28 -5.76
C LEU A 82 -6.12 6.34 -6.71
N LEU A 83 -6.20 5.05 -6.44
CA LEU A 83 -5.60 3.99 -7.25
C LEU A 83 -6.67 3.27 -8.06
N ASN A 84 -6.27 2.73 -9.20
CA ASN A 84 -7.14 1.95 -10.07
C ASN A 84 -7.28 0.52 -9.53
N HIS A 85 -8.34 0.29 -8.77
CA HIS A 85 -8.71 -1.02 -8.21
C HIS A 85 -10.23 -1.18 -8.29
N PRO A 86 -10.81 -2.39 -8.47
CA PRO A 86 -12.25 -2.60 -8.57
C PRO A 86 -13.06 -1.97 -7.41
N ASP A 87 -12.55 -2.03 -6.18
CA ASP A 87 -13.19 -1.48 -4.99
C ASP A 87 -12.51 -0.19 -4.49
N ASN A 88 -11.76 0.49 -5.38
CA ASN A 88 -10.90 1.62 -5.06
C ASN A 88 -9.78 1.26 -4.04
N ALA A 89 -8.72 2.03 -4.06
CA ALA A 89 -7.65 1.97 -3.07
C ALA A 89 -6.96 3.34 -2.98
N THR A 90 -6.15 3.55 -1.96
CA THR A 90 -5.47 4.83 -1.74
C THR A 90 -3.96 4.63 -1.77
N GLY A 91 -3.28 5.36 -2.67
CA GLY A 91 -1.83 5.50 -2.67
C GLY A 91 -1.39 6.62 -1.74
N TYR A 92 -0.24 6.44 -1.11
CA TYR A 92 0.31 7.38 -0.13
C TYR A 92 1.73 7.79 -0.49
N ARG A 93 2.03 9.09 -0.35
CA ARG A 93 3.38 9.63 -0.30
C ARG A 93 3.62 10.27 1.04
N ILE A 94 4.72 9.94 1.70
CA ILE A 94 5.14 10.48 2.98
C ILE A 94 6.45 11.23 2.77
N ASP A 95 6.44 12.54 3.04
CA ASP A 95 7.63 13.39 2.99
C ASP A 95 8.02 13.80 4.41
N TYR A 96 9.28 13.52 4.79
CA TYR A 96 9.85 13.87 6.08
C TYR A 96 11.38 14.05 5.99
N GLY A 97 11.90 15.12 6.57
CA GLY A 97 13.34 15.37 6.64
C GLY A 97 14.04 15.44 5.28
N GLY A 98 13.36 15.90 4.23
CA GLY A 98 13.87 15.96 2.86
C GLY A 98 13.93 14.60 2.15
N LYS A 99 13.30 13.58 2.72
CA LYS A 99 13.15 12.23 2.15
C LYS A 99 11.70 11.94 1.84
N SER A 100 11.48 11.05 0.88
CA SER A 100 10.15 10.66 0.42
C SER A 100 10.01 9.15 0.29
N PHE A 101 8.87 8.66 0.77
CA PHE A 101 8.45 7.26 0.70
C PHE A 101 7.06 7.18 0.10
N CYS A 102 6.85 6.34 -0.90
CA CYS A 102 5.54 6.10 -1.49
C CYS A 102 5.11 4.66 -1.29
N TYR A 103 3.82 4.46 -0.98
CA TYR A 103 3.17 3.16 -0.84
C TYR A 103 1.99 3.10 -1.80
N VAL A 104 2.09 2.22 -2.79
CA VAL A 104 1.17 2.11 -3.92
C VAL A 104 0.87 0.63 -4.13
N THR A 105 -0.05 0.09 -3.37
CA THR A 105 -0.53 -1.29 -3.47
C THR A 105 -2.02 -1.31 -3.77
N ASP A 106 -2.52 -2.42 -4.27
CA ASP A 106 -3.87 -2.55 -4.80
C ASP A 106 -4.11 -1.60 -5.98
N THR A 107 -3.31 -1.77 -7.00
CA THR A 107 -3.48 -0.99 -8.24
C THR A 107 -3.27 -1.83 -9.47
N GLU A 108 -4.20 -1.74 -10.42
CA GLU A 108 -4.11 -2.37 -11.72
C GLU A 108 -3.68 -1.33 -12.77
N HIS A 109 -2.64 -1.61 -13.53
CA HIS A 109 -2.26 -0.74 -14.62
C HIS A 109 -3.06 -1.01 -15.90
N VAL A 110 -3.21 -0.01 -16.73
CA VAL A 110 -3.77 -0.14 -18.07
C VAL A 110 -2.62 -0.25 -19.06
N PRO A 111 -2.51 -1.33 -19.85
CA PRO A 111 -1.42 -1.49 -20.82
C PRO A 111 -1.25 -0.26 -21.73
N ASP A 112 -0.02 0.14 -21.97
CA ASP A 112 0.37 1.27 -22.80
C ASP A 112 -0.17 2.65 -22.36
N LYS A 113 -0.79 2.72 -21.17
CA LYS A 113 -1.31 3.96 -20.61
C LYS A 113 -0.80 4.15 -19.18
N PRO A 114 0.34 4.81 -18.98
CA PRO A 114 0.85 5.11 -17.65
C PRO A 114 -0.17 5.85 -16.78
N ASP A 115 -0.23 5.48 -15.52
CA ASP A 115 -1.11 6.15 -14.55
C ASP A 115 -0.49 7.48 -14.12
N GLU A 116 -1.08 8.58 -14.57
CA GLU A 116 -0.59 9.93 -14.29
C GLU A 116 -0.73 10.30 -12.80
N ASN A 117 -1.70 9.75 -12.09
CA ASN A 117 -1.85 9.97 -10.64
C ASN A 117 -0.68 9.34 -9.89
N ILE A 118 -0.33 8.10 -10.23
CA ILE A 118 0.82 7.42 -9.64
C ILE A 118 2.11 8.13 -10.03
N LEU A 119 2.29 8.52 -11.29
CA LEU A 119 3.48 9.27 -11.74
C LEU A 119 3.69 10.55 -10.93
N HIS A 120 2.62 11.33 -10.70
CA HIS A 120 2.70 12.54 -9.87
C HIS A 120 3.02 12.21 -8.40
N LEU A 121 2.41 11.15 -7.85
CA LEU A 121 2.65 10.77 -6.46
C LEU A 121 4.10 10.38 -6.21
N ILE A 122 4.70 9.60 -7.12
CA ILE A 122 6.04 9.02 -6.95
C ILE A 122 7.17 9.88 -7.54
N ASP A 123 6.86 11.07 -8.09
CA ASP A 123 7.86 11.94 -8.73
C ASP A 123 9.04 12.22 -7.80
N GLY A 124 10.26 11.84 -8.26
CA GLY A 124 11.51 11.98 -7.52
C GLY A 124 11.58 11.25 -6.17
N ALA A 125 10.69 10.31 -5.89
CA ALA A 125 10.64 9.62 -4.61
C ALA A 125 11.93 8.85 -4.29
N ASP A 126 12.35 8.85 -3.01
CA ASP A 126 13.51 8.06 -2.58
C ASP A 126 13.22 6.55 -2.60
N VAL A 127 12.00 6.15 -2.21
CA VAL A 127 11.53 4.76 -2.26
C VAL A 127 10.07 4.71 -2.64
N VAL A 128 9.74 3.81 -3.55
CA VAL A 128 8.39 3.45 -3.95
C VAL A 128 8.17 1.97 -3.64
N VAL A 129 7.20 1.65 -2.81
CA VAL A 129 6.65 0.30 -2.67
C VAL A 129 5.48 0.20 -3.63
N TYR A 130 5.54 -0.76 -4.55
CA TYR A 130 4.56 -0.87 -5.62
C TYR A 130 3.96 -2.28 -5.71
N ASP A 131 2.70 -2.35 -6.14
CA ASP A 131 1.99 -3.58 -6.44
C ASP A 131 2.65 -4.33 -7.59
N CYS A 132 3.23 -5.47 -7.30
CA CYS A 132 3.96 -6.30 -8.24
C CYS A 132 3.49 -7.76 -8.12
N THR A 133 2.18 -7.95 -7.97
CA THR A 133 1.57 -9.27 -7.78
C THR A 133 1.91 -10.20 -8.94
N TYR A 134 1.92 -9.67 -10.17
CA TYR A 134 2.12 -10.45 -11.38
C TYR A 134 3.38 -10.06 -12.16
N THR A 135 3.68 -10.86 -13.17
CA THR A 135 4.58 -10.51 -14.27
C THR A 135 3.78 -10.04 -15.48
N ASP A 136 4.41 -9.32 -16.42
CA ASP A 136 3.77 -8.92 -17.70
C ASP A 136 3.25 -10.15 -18.49
N ARG A 137 3.82 -11.33 -18.26
CA ARG A 137 3.39 -12.58 -18.89
C ARG A 137 2.06 -13.11 -18.30
N GLU A 138 1.87 -12.97 -17.01
CA GLU A 138 0.69 -13.43 -16.27
C GLU A 138 -0.47 -12.46 -16.38
N PHE A 139 -0.16 -11.18 -16.43
CA PHE A 139 -1.12 -10.08 -16.36
C PHE A 139 -2.32 -10.19 -17.32
N PRO A 140 -2.18 -10.60 -18.61
CA PRO A 140 -3.32 -10.68 -19.52
C PRO A 140 -4.45 -11.60 -19.03
N ALA A 141 -4.13 -12.59 -18.19
CA ALA A 141 -5.12 -13.50 -17.60
C ALA A 141 -5.70 -12.99 -16.27
N LYS A 142 -5.18 -11.87 -15.77
CA LYS A 142 -5.47 -11.31 -14.45
C LYS A 142 -6.09 -9.91 -14.50
N VAL A 143 -6.40 -9.40 -15.70
CA VAL A 143 -7.07 -8.10 -15.88
C VAL A 143 -8.40 -8.09 -15.13
N GLY A 144 -8.65 -7.01 -14.38
CA GLY A 144 -9.84 -6.85 -13.54
C GLY A 144 -9.69 -7.38 -12.12
N TRP A 145 -8.47 -7.86 -11.74
CA TRP A 145 -8.20 -8.35 -10.38
C TRP A 145 -7.64 -7.25 -9.46
N GLY A 146 -7.34 -6.08 -10.01
CA GLY A 146 -6.90 -4.93 -9.22
C GLY A 146 -5.40 -4.87 -8.92
N HIS A 147 -4.57 -5.70 -9.58
CA HIS A 147 -3.14 -5.80 -9.30
C HIS A 147 -2.29 -5.57 -10.54
N SER A 148 -1.00 -5.26 -10.32
CA SER A 148 -0.07 -4.85 -11.35
C SER A 148 1.13 -5.80 -11.48
N THR A 149 2.16 -5.35 -12.19
CA THR A 149 3.36 -6.13 -12.48
C THR A 149 4.63 -5.42 -12.00
N TRP A 150 5.68 -6.20 -11.69
CA TRP A 150 6.95 -5.58 -11.34
C TRP A 150 7.56 -4.78 -12.51
N GLN A 151 7.29 -5.20 -13.75
CA GLN A 151 7.77 -4.49 -14.93
C GLN A 151 7.12 -3.10 -15.04
N GLU A 152 5.82 -3.00 -14.75
CA GLU A 152 5.14 -1.70 -14.71
C GLU A 152 5.69 -0.82 -13.59
N GLY A 153 5.93 -1.39 -12.40
CA GLY A 153 6.59 -0.68 -11.31
C GLY A 153 7.93 -0.08 -11.71
N VAL A 154 8.76 -0.84 -12.45
CA VAL A 154 10.03 -0.33 -12.99
C VAL A 154 9.80 0.79 -14.01
N ARG A 155 8.87 0.62 -14.96
CA ARG A 155 8.53 1.63 -15.97
C ARG A 155 8.11 2.96 -15.35
N LEU A 156 7.20 2.90 -14.36
CA LEU A 156 6.71 4.08 -13.65
C LEU A 156 7.82 4.76 -12.84
N CYS A 157 8.60 3.99 -12.07
CA CYS A 157 9.69 4.53 -11.28
C CYS A 157 10.77 5.21 -12.12
N GLN A 158 11.17 4.61 -13.23
CA GLN A 158 12.13 5.22 -14.16
C GLN A 158 11.58 6.51 -14.79
N ARG A 159 10.31 6.51 -15.20
CA ARG A 159 9.65 7.68 -15.79
C ARG A 159 9.49 8.82 -14.79
N ALA A 160 9.20 8.53 -13.55
CA ALA A 160 9.06 9.49 -12.45
C ALA A 160 10.37 9.86 -11.76
N ASN A 161 11.53 9.41 -12.25
CA ASN A 161 12.83 9.61 -11.62
C ASN A 161 12.88 9.17 -10.14
N ALA A 162 12.10 8.18 -9.75
CA ALA A 162 12.18 7.57 -8.44
C ALA A 162 13.51 6.83 -8.27
N LYS A 163 14.06 6.81 -7.05
CA LYS A 163 15.41 6.27 -6.84
C LYS A 163 15.43 4.75 -6.62
N ARG A 164 14.38 4.21 -6.00
CA ARG A 164 14.26 2.78 -5.69
C ARG A 164 12.83 2.32 -5.81
N LEU A 165 12.65 1.11 -6.32
CA LEU A 165 11.42 0.34 -6.30
C LEU A 165 11.56 -0.81 -5.30
N VAL A 166 10.60 -0.97 -4.42
CA VAL A 166 10.40 -2.22 -3.66
C VAL A 166 9.26 -2.96 -4.32
N ILE A 167 9.59 -4.08 -4.96
CA ILE A 167 8.65 -5.04 -5.53
C ILE A 167 7.91 -5.69 -4.36
N PHE A 168 6.60 -5.50 -4.27
CA PHE A 168 5.78 -5.86 -3.12
C PHE A 168 4.43 -6.43 -3.55
N HIS A 169 3.62 -6.89 -2.61
CA HIS A 169 2.29 -7.46 -2.86
C HIS A 169 2.34 -8.70 -3.75
N HIS A 170 3.16 -9.69 -3.34
CA HIS A 170 3.45 -10.88 -4.14
C HIS A 170 2.24 -11.81 -4.22
N ASP A 171 2.05 -12.45 -5.39
CA ASP A 171 1.08 -13.53 -5.54
C ASP A 171 1.43 -14.68 -4.57
N PRO A 172 0.48 -15.16 -3.75
CA PRO A 172 0.70 -16.28 -2.83
C PRO A 172 1.19 -17.57 -3.50
N ASP A 173 0.94 -17.73 -4.80
CA ASP A 173 1.39 -18.88 -5.59
C ASP A 173 2.87 -18.75 -6.03
N HIS A 174 3.50 -17.59 -5.82
CA HIS A 174 4.91 -17.35 -6.14
C HIS A 174 5.81 -17.78 -4.98
N GLU A 175 6.40 -18.97 -5.09
CA GLU A 175 7.33 -19.51 -4.09
C GLU A 175 8.70 -18.80 -4.12
N ASP A 176 9.47 -18.91 -3.04
CA ASP A 176 10.80 -18.28 -2.87
C ASP A 176 11.75 -18.45 -4.07
N PRO A 177 11.90 -19.64 -4.68
CA PRO A 177 12.79 -19.79 -5.84
C PRO A 177 12.37 -18.96 -7.05
N PHE A 178 11.05 -18.79 -7.26
CA PHE A 178 10.52 -17.95 -8.32
C PHE A 178 10.76 -16.46 -8.02
N MET A 179 10.55 -16.05 -6.76
CA MET A 179 10.80 -14.69 -6.31
C MET A 179 12.30 -14.30 -6.44
N GLU A 180 13.22 -15.22 -6.19
CA GLU A 180 14.66 -15.00 -6.41
C GLU A 180 14.99 -14.76 -7.88
N LEU A 181 14.34 -15.50 -8.79
CA LEU A 181 14.49 -15.28 -10.23
C LEU A 181 13.94 -13.91 -10.65
N LEU A 182 12.75 -13.53 -10.16
CA LEU A 182 12.16 -12.21 -10.45
C LEU A 182 13.05 -11.06 -9.96
N GLU A 183 13.65 -11.19 -8.76
CA GLU A 183 14.59 -10.18 -8.27
C GLU A 183 15.79 -10.04 -9.18
N ALA A 184 16.36 -11.16 -9.63
CA ALA A 184 17.50 -11.14 -10.56
C ALA A 184 17.13 -10.50 -11.91
N GLU A 185 15.96 -10.83 -12.46
CA GLU A 185 15.47 -10.23 -13.69
C GLU A 185 15.21 -8.71 -13.54
N ALA A 186 14.55 -8.29 -12.47
CA ALA A 186 14.26 -6.89 -12.21
C ALA A 186 15.54 -6.05 -12.07
N ARG A 187 16.55 -6.58 -11.37
CA ARG A 187 17.86 -5.93 -11.24
C ARG A 187 18.65 -5.85 -12.53
N MET A 188 18.48 -6.79 -13.46
CA MET A 188 19.09 -6.68 -14.79
C MET A 188 18.44 -5.55 -15.60
N VAL A 189 17.14 -5.26 -15.40
CA VAL A 189 16.43 -4.17 -16.07
C VAL A 189 16.75 -2.82 -15.43
N TRP A 190 16.80 -2.79 -14.09
CA TRP A 190 17.09 -1.58 -13.32
C TRP A 190 17.65 -1.94 -11.94
N ASP A 191 18.83 -1.46 -11.61
CA ASP A 191 19.53 -1.73 -10.36
C ASP A 191 18.86 -1.10 -9.12
N GLY A 192 17.95 -0.13 -9.33
CA GLY A 192 17.09 0.45 -8.30
C GLY A 192 15.97 -0.48 -7.83
N ALA A 193 15.71 -1.60 -8.50
CA ALA A 193 14.68 -2.56 -8.13
C ALA A 193 15.15 -3.49 -6.99
N LEU A 194 14.34 -3.63 -5.95
CA LEU A 194 14.60 -4.47 -4.77
C LEU A 194 13.38 -5.34 -4.51
N MET A 195 13.59 -6.61 -4.15
CA MET A 195 12.50 -7.49 -3.71
C MET A 195 12.15 -7.21 -2.25
N GLY A 196 10.87 -6.93 -1.97
CA GLY A 196 10.37 -6.81 -0.61
C GLY A 196 10.48 -8.14 0.15
N ARG A 197 11.00 -8.10 1.38
CA ARG A 197 11.19 -9.28 2.23
C ARG A 197 10.80 -8.97 3.66
N GLU A 198 10.39 -9.97 4.40
CA GLU A 198 10.16 -9.84 5.83
C GLU A 198 11.41 -9.31 6.55
N ASN A 199 11.19 -8.42 7.52
CA ASN A 199 12.24 -7.76 8.29
C ASN A 199 13.24 -6.91 7.47
N MET A 200 12.94 -6.61 6.21
CA MET A 200 13.75 -5.72 5.39
C MET A 200 13.80 -4.32 6.00
N ARG A 201 15.00 -3.72 6.06
CA ARG A 201 15.21 -2.35 6.52
C ARG A 201 15.93 -1.57 5.45
N LEU A 202 15.35 -0.46 5.03
CA LEU A 202 15.96 0.48 4.09
C LEU A 202 16.30 1.77 4.81
N THR A 203 17.55 2.20 4.69
CA THR A 203 17.96 3.53 5.16
C THR A 203 17.89 4.51 3.98
N LEU A 204 17.15 5.60 4.17
CA LEU A 204 17.08 6.68 3.20
C LEU A 204 18.27 7.63 3.45
N ALA A 205 19.35 7.42 2.70
CA ALA A 205 20.57 8.23 2.81
C ALA A 205 20.43 9.58 2.11
#